data_151cd3f0fca082e597add16a88f3fb6f
#
_entry.id   151cd3f0fca082e597add16a88f3fb6f
#
_cell.length_a   1.000
_cell.length_b   1.000
_cell.length_c   1.000
_cell.angle_alpha   90.00
_cell.angle_beta   90.00
_cell.angle_gamma   90.00
#
_symmetry.space_group_name_H-M   'P 1'
#
loop_
_entity.id
_entity.type
_entity.pdbx_description
1 polymer ?
#
loop_
_entity_poly.entity_id
_entity_poly.type
_entity_poly.pdbx_seq_one_letter_code
_entity_poly.pdbx_strand_id
1 'polypeptide(L)'
;MRQQPVALTQAVGPARPARGSERSAARRAELIAIGRKLFADRSYDALSMDDIARQAHVAKGLIYYYFRSKRGYYLAIIQDSVADLVTFAASGLQLPAVDRLHRTLDSYLRFAEHHQAAYRTIVSGGVGFDAEVHAIRDGVREAIVDTIADGAYGRTAVGPLARSGLLSWVCSVEGATLDWIDRPALTRDTLCELLVKTLGGTLRAIEELDPSCPAPPPARREG
;
A
#
# COMPACT_ATOMS: atom_id res chain seq x y z
N MET A 1 20.72 -56.32 -30.95
CA MET A 1 20.21 -54.97 -30.73
C MET A 1 20.12 -54.78 -29.22
N ARG A 2 21.02 -53.96 -28.63
CA ARG A 2 21.08 -53.65 -27.20
C ARG A 2 20.43 -52.27 -27.01
N GLN A 3 19.33 -52.20 -26.25
CA GLN A 3 18.68 -50.96 -25.85
C GLN A 3 19.51 -50.32 -24.74
N GLN A 4 19.87 -49.03 -24.90
CA GLN A 4 20.48 -48.19 -23.88
C GLN A 4 19.36 -47.60 -22.98
N PRO A 5 19.58 -47.46 -21.65
CA PRO A 5 18.63 -46.80 -20.75
C PRO A 5 18.72 -45.29 -20.86
N VAL A 6 17.55 -44.65 -20.88
CA VAL A 6 17.36 -43.17 -20.85
C VAL A 6 17.74 -42.65 -19.46
N ALA A 7 18.67 -41.68 -19.42
CA ALA A 7 19.09 -41.01 -18.21
C ALA A 7 17.94 -40.10 -17.69
N LEU A 8 17.57 -40.31 -16.43
CA LEU A 8 16.65 -39.43 -15.66
C LEU A 8 17.30 -38.08 -15.43
N THR A 9 16.70 -37.03 -15.99
CA THR A 9 17.04 -35.62 -15.71
C THR A 9 16.70 -35.31 -14.28
N GLN A 10 17.72 -35.03 -13.43
CA GLN A 10 17.55 -34.56 -12.08
C GLN A 10 16.93 -33.16 -12.13
N ALA A 11 15.79 -32.96 -11.46
CA ALA A 11 15.16 -31.69 -11.22
C ALA A 11 16.08 -30.85 -10.31
N VAL A 12 16.59 -29.73 -10.86
CA VAL A 12 17.32 -28.72 -10.10
C VAL A 12 16.29 -27.97 -9.24
N GLY A 13 16.29 -28.23 -7.95
CA GLY A 13 15.50 -27.48 -6.98
C GLY A 13 15.97 -26.00 -6.90
N PRO A 14 15.13 -25.07 -6.42
CA PRO A 14 15.47 -23.66 -6.34
C PRO A 14 16.74 -23.48 -5.48
N ALA A 15 17.74 -22.81 -6.06
CA ALA A 15 19.01 -22.52 -5.40
C ALA A 15 18.76 -21.68 -4.15
N ARG A 16 19.19 -22.14 -2.98
CA ARG A 16 19.21 -21.37 -1.74
C ARG A 16 20.05 -20.11 -1.95
N PRO A 17 19.52 -18.91 -1.62
CA PRO A 17 20.30 -17.68 -1.72
C PRO A 17 21.57 -17.80 -0.86
N ALA A 18 22.70 -17.33 -1.39
CA ALA A 18 23.97 -17.38 -0.69
C ALA A 18 23.87 -16.56 0.63
N ARG A 19 24.43 -17.06 1.74
CA ARG A 19 24.42 -16.41 3.08
C ARG A 19 24.82 -14.93 3.09
N GLY A 20 25.61 -14.48 2.11
CA GLY A 20 25.95 -13.07 1.90
C GLY A 20 24.79 -12.21 1.41
N SER A 21 23.92 -12.78 0.55
CA SER A 21 22.71 -12.11 0.03
C SER A 21 21.66 -11.92 1.13
N GLU A 22 21.46 -12.91 1.99
CA GLU A 22 20.50 -12.83 3.11
C GLU A 22 20.92 -11.77 4.14
N ARG A 23 22.21 -11.71 4.49
CA ARG A 23 22.74 -10.68 5.40
C ARG A 23 22.63 -9.27 4.80
N SER A 24 22.87 -9.13 3.50
CA SER A 24 22.71 -7.86 2.80
C SER A 24 21.26 -7.41 2.77
N ALA A 25 20.32 -8.32 2.48
CA ALA A 25 18.89 -8.03 2.49
C ALA A 25 18.38 -7.65 3.89
N ALA A 26 18.80 -8.38 4.93
CA ALA A 26 18.46 -8.08 6.32
C ALA A 26 18.99 -6.69 6.74
N ARG A 27 20.23 -6.34 6.35
CA ARG A 27 20.78 -5.01 6.66
C ARG A 27 20.06 -3.89 5.92
N ARG A 28 19.67 -4.13 4.66
CA ARG A 28 18.85 -3.17 3.90
C ARG A 28 17.49 -2.94 4.58
N ALA A 29 16.82 -4.01 5.01
CA ALA A 29 15.53 -3.93 5.70
C ALA A 29 15.64 -3.18 7.04
N GLU A 30 16.72 -3.42 7.81
CA GLU A 30 16.99 -2.69 9.06
C GLU A 30 17.14 -1.18 8.81
N LEU A 31 17.87 -0.78 7.78
CA LEU A 31 18.01 0.63 7.41
C LEU A 31 16.67 1.24 7.01
N ILE A 32 15.82 0.52 6.27
CA ILE A 32 14.46 0.97 5.92
C ILE A 32 13.62 1.17 7.19
N ALA A 33 13.63 0.21 8.12
CA ALA A 33 12.89 0.31 9.38
C ALA A 33 13.30 1.51 10.24
N ILE A 34 14.60 1.85 10.26
CA ILE A 34 15.11 3.06 10.92
C ILE A 34 14.60 4.31 10.19
N GLY A 35 14.66 4.32 8.84
CA GLY A 35 14.15 5.40 8.03
C GLY A 35 12.66 5.66 8.23
N ARG A 36 11.84 4.63 8.31
CA ARG A 36 10.41 4.75 8.62
C ARG A 36 10.15 5.53 9.90
N LYS A 37 10.91 5.25 10.96
CA LYS A 37 10.81 5.99 12.23
C LYS A 37 11.23 7.46 12.09
N LEU A 38 12.31 7.71 11.36
CA LEU A 38 12.84 9.06 11.19
C LEU A 38 11.94 9.96 10.34
N PHE A 39 11.32 9.38 9.29
CA PHE A 39 10.41 10.08 8.40
C PHE A 39 8.95 10.05 8.86
N ALA A 40 8.62 9.38 9.98
CA ALA A 40 7.27 9.44 10.55
C ALA A 40 6.88 10.87 10.95
N ASP A 41 7.82 11.59 11.61
CA ASP A 41 7.57 12.90 12.19
C ASP A 41 8.33 14.03 11.49
N ARG A 42 9.14 13.73 10.49
CA ARG A 42 9.99 14.71 9.78
C ARG A 42 9.80 14.65 8.28
N SER A 43 9.69 15.83 7.67
CA SER A 43 9.62 15.94 6.21
C SER A 43 10.92 15.47 5.53
N TYR A 44 10.82 15.14 4.24
CA TYR A 44 11.97 14.76 3.43
C TYR A 44 13.12 15.77 3.52
N ASP A 45 12.84 17.06 3.48
CA ASP A 45 13.85 18.11 3.47
C ASP A 45 14.50 18.33 4.84
N ALA A 46 13.80 18.02 5.92
CA ALA A 46 14.26 18.21 7.29
C ALA A 46 15.31 17.19 7.75
N LEU A 47 15.55 16.11 7.02
CA LEU A 47 16.51 15.06 7.34
C LEU A 47 17.70 15.08 6.36
N SER A 48 18.92 15.14 6.89
CA SER A 48 20.15 14.91 6.10
C SER A 48 20.57 13.44 6.12
N MET A 49 21.40 13.04 5.14
CA MET A 49 22.00 11.69 5.15
C MET A 49 22.95 11.47 6.34
N ASP A 50 23.51 12.54 6.90
CA ASP A 50 24.33 12.47 8.10
C ASP A 50 23.49 12.22 9.35
N ASP A 51 22.31 12.83 9.45
CA ASP A 51 21.38 12.57 10.53
C ASP A 51 20.89 11.13 10.52
N ILE A 52 20.55 10.63 9.32
CA ILE A 52 20.15 9.23 9.13
C ILE A 52 21.26 8.28 9.54
N ALA A 53 22.49 8.51 9.09
CA ALA A 53 23.65 7.67 9.41
C ALA A 53 23.94 7.65 10.92
N ARG A 54 23.84 8.81 11.57
CA ARG A 54 24.03 8.96 13.03
C ARG A 54 22.99 8.18 13.81
N GLN A 55 21.71 8.30 13.43
CA GLN A 55 20.60 7.59 14.07
C GLN A 55 20.63 6.08 13.83
N ALA A 56 21.11 5.67 12.65
CA ALA A 56 21.26 4.27 12.30
C ALA A 56 22.53 3.63 12.86
N HIS A 57 23.41 4.41 13.50
CA HIS A 57 24.73 3.98 13.97
C HIS A 57 25.56 3.31 12.88
N VAL A 58 25.57 3.87 11.65
CA VAL A 58 26.30 3.35 10.50
C VAL A 58 27.12 4.43 9.83
N ALA A 59 28.12 4.02 9.04
CA ALA A 59 28.80 4.93 8.14
C ALA A 59 27.84 5.39 7.03
N LYS A 60 27.83 6.69 6.70
CA LYS A 60 27.04 7.30 5.62
C LYS A 60 27.20 6.56 4.28
N GLY A 61 28.41 6.08 3.99
CA GLY A 61 28.71 5.30 2.79
C GLY A 61 27.92 4.01 2.67
N LEU A 62 27.52 3.39 3.80
CA LEU A 62 26.71 2.18 3.79
C LEU A 62 25.28 2.47 3.28
N ILE A 63 24.70 3.60 3.65
CA ILE A 63 23.38 3.99 3.18
C ILE A 63 23.44 4.28 1.67
N TYR A 64 24.48 4.99 1.21
CA TYR A 64 24.68 5.22 -0.24
C TYR A 64 24.94 3.93 -1.02
N TYR A 65 25.59 2.95 -0.42
CA TYR A 65 25.79 1.64 -1.04
C TYR A 65 24.46 0.94 -1.35
N TYR A 66 23.49 0.97 -0.42
CA TYR A 66 22.19 0.32 -0.60
C TYR A 66 21.19 1.13 -1.43
N PHE A 67 21.20 2.45 -1.31
CA PHE A 67 20.10 3.29 -1.81
C PHE A 67 20.53 4.35 -2.83
N ARG A 68 21.83 4.49 -3.08
CA ARG A 68 22.43 5.41 -4.07
C ARG A 68 22.30 6.90 -3.74
N SER A 69 21.17 7.33 -3.18
CA SER A 69 20.87 8.73 -2.87
C SER A 69 19.91 8.84 -1.68
N LYS A 70 19.75 10.04 -1.13
CA LYS A 70 18.71 10.36 -0.14
C LYS A 70 17.31 10.06 -0.71
N ARG A 71 17.07 10.43 -1.99
CA ARG A 71 15.83 10.14 -2.69
C ARG A 71 15.58 8.63 -2.83
N GLY A 72 16.57 7.86 -3.27
CA GLY A 72 16.48 6.41 -3.37
C GLY A 72 16.20 5.73 -2.03
N TYR A 73 16.77 6.23 -0.94
CA TYR A 73 16.46 5.75 0.41
C TYR A 73 15.00 6.06 0.79
N TYR A 74 14.56 7.28 0.53
CA TYR A 74 13.19 7.70 0.80
C TYR A 74 12.15 6.90 0.00
N LEU A 75 12.38 6.68 -1.29
CA LEU A 75 11.52 5.85 -2.13
C LEU A 75 11.44 4.41 -1.63
N ALA A 76 12.55 3.83 -1.18
CA ALA A 76 12.55 2.50 -0.60
C ALA A 76 11.71 2.41 0.69
N ILE A 77 11.71 3.47 1.51
CA ILE A 77 10.87 3.57 2.72
C ILE A 77 9.39 3.66 2.34
N ILE A 78 9.04 4.47 1.35
CA ILE A 78 7.66 4.59 0.85
C ILE A 78 7.18 3.24 0.32
N GLN A 79 7.95 2.58 -0.54
CA GLN A 79 7.61 1.27 -1.12
C GLN A 79 7.38 0.21 -0.04
N ASP A 80 8.24 0.15 0.97
CA ASP A 80 8.12 -0.77 2.11
C ASP A 80 6.86 -0.51 2.93
N SER A 81 6.56 0.77 3.22
CA SER A 81 5.36 1.17 3.95
C SER A 81 4.07 0.83 3.20
N VAL A 82 4.07 1.01 1.88
CA VAL A 82 2.95 0.63 1.01
C VAL A 82 2.78 -0.89 0.94
N ALA A 83 3.88 -1.65 0.84
CA ALA A 83 3.83 -3.11 0.82
C ALA A 83 3.21 -3.68 2.10
N ASP A 84 3.48 -3.09 3.26
CA ASP A 84 2.85 -3.46 4.54
C ASP A 84 1.33 -3.25 4.49
N LEU A 85 0.87 -2.10 3.97
CA LEU A 85 -0.57 -1.82 3.82
C LEU A 85 -1.28 -2.83 2.91
N VAL A 86 -0.67 -3.14 1.76
CA VAL A 86 -1.20 -4.14 0.81
C VAL A 86 -1.25 -5.53 1.44
N THR A 87 -0.18 -5.94 2.12
CA THR A 87 -0.11 -7.24 2.82
C THR A 87 -1.17 -7.33 3.91
N PHE A 88 -1.37 -6.25 4.66
CA PHE A 88 -2.40 -6.20 5.70
C PHE A 88 -3.82 -6.28 5.10
N ALA A 89 -4.08 -5.56 4.02
CA ALA A 89 -5.36 -5.65 3.31
C ALA A 89 -5.65 -7.08 2.83
N ALA A 90 -4.64 -7.80 2.34
CA ALA A 90 -4.74 -9.19 1.91
C ALA A 90 -4.95 -10.18 3.07
N SER A 91 -4.54 -9.86 4.30
CA SER A 91 -4.60 -10.79 5.45
C SER A 91 -6.02 -11.10 5.96
N GLY A 92 -7.03 -10.36 5.52
CA GLY A 92 -8.42 -10.48 5.95
C GLY A 92 -9.34 -11.31 5.04
N LEU A 93 -8.81 -12.11 4.12
CA LEU A 93 -9.60 -12.81 3.09
C LEU A 93 -10.69 -13.76 3.62
N GLN A 94 -10.60 -14.18 4.89
CA GLN A 94 -11.59 -15.07 5.53
C GLN A 94 -12.78 -14.32 6.17
N LEU A 95 -12.75 -12.99 6.24
CA LEU A 95 -13.81 -12.18 6.80
C LEU A 95 -14.86 -11.84 5.74
N PRO A 96 -16.11 -11.55 6.14
CA PRO A 96 -17.09 -10.95 5.25
C PRO A 96 -16.57 -9.68 4.58
N ALA A 97 -16.98 -9.38 3.36
CA ALA A 97 -16.42 -8.29 2.55
C ALA A 97 -16.45 -6.92 3.25
N VAL A 98 -17.54 -6.63 4.00
CA VAL A 98 -17.69 -5.37 4.76
C VAL A 98 -16.69 -5.30 5.92
N ASP A 99 -16.50 -6.40 6.64
CA ASP A 99 -15.56 -6.46 7.78
C ASP A 99 -14.10 -6.34 7.30
N ARG A 100 -13.78 -6.93 6.15
CA ARG A 100 -12.49 -6.74 5.49
C ARG A 100 -12.23 -5.29 5.14
N LEU A 101 -13.22 -4.65 4.51
CA LEU A 101 -13.13 -3.24 4.13
C LEU A 101 -12.92 -2.36 5.36
N HIS A 102 -13.75 -2.55 6.40
CA HIS A 102 -13.66 -1.79 7.65
C HIS A 102 -12.26 -1.94 8.28
N ARG A 103 -11.76 -3.17 8.40
CA ARG A 103 -10.43 -3.47 8.96
C ARG A 103 -9.31 -2.87 8.11
N THR A 104 -9.43 -2.92 6.79
CA THR A 104 -8.44 -2.33 5.88
C THR A 104 -8.40 -0.82 6.02
N LEU A 105 -9.56 -0.17 6.07
CA LEU A 105 -9.68 1.28 6.28
C LEU A 105 -9.16 1.70 7.66
N ASP A 106 -9.51 0.99 8.74
CA ASP A 106 -8.97 1.28 10.09
C ASP A 106 -7.45 1.24 10.11
N SER A 107 -6.86 0.22 9.47
CA SER A 107 -5.40 0.11 9.40
C SER A 107 -4.75 1.17 8.52
N TYR A 108 -5.40 1.53 7.43
CA TYR A 108 -4.98 2.64 6.57
C TYR A 108 -5.01 3.98 7.33
N LEU A 109 -6.09 4.27 8.02
CA LEU A 109 -6.22 5.49 8.83
C LEU A 109 -5.20 5.50 9.98
N ARG A 110 -4.99 4.37 10.64
CA ARG A 110 -3.96 4.22 11.67
C ARG A 110 -2.56 4.47 11.13
N PHE A 111 -2.24 3.95 9.94
CA PHE A 111 -0.98 4.24 9.28
C PHE A 111 -0.83 5.73 9.00
N ALA A 112 -1.85 6.37 8.43
CA ALA A 112 -1.84 7.80 8.12
C ALA A 112 -1.66 8.67 9.38
N GLU A 113 -2.32 8.30 10.49
CA GLU A 113 -2.22 8.96 11.79
C GLU A 113 -0.80 8.89 12.36
N HIS A 114 -0.15 7.72 12.28
CA HIS A 114 1.18 7.50 12.85
C HIS A 114 2.32 7.94 11.91
N HIS A 115 2.07 8.14 10.62
CA HIS A 115 3.08 8.45 9.61
C HIS A 115 2.70 9.66 8.75
N GLN A 116 2.18 10.72 9.39
CA GLN A 116 1.58 11.87 8.71
C GLN A 116 2.47 12.51 7.65
N ALA A 117 3.77 12.71 7.93
CA ALA A 117 4.68 13.32 6.97
C ALA A 117 4.88 12.45 5.71
N ALA A 118 5.05 11.12 5.89
CA ALA A 118 5.16 10.18 4.79
C ALA A 118 3.85 10.10 4.00
N TYR A 119 2.71 10.03 4.70
CA TYR A 119 1.38 9.98 4.09
C TYR A 119 1.11 11.22 3.22
N ARG A 120 1.34 12.43 3.77
CA ARG A 120 1.19 13.68 2.99
C ARG A 120 2.03 13.67 1.73
N THR A 121 3.28 13.22 1.83
CA THR A 121 4.18 13.17 0.67
C THR A 121 3.70 12.19 -0.40
N ILE A 122 3.21 11.02 -0.01
CA ILE A 122 2.68 10.02 -0.95
C ILE A 122 1.45 10.58 -1.68
N VAL A 123 0.48 11.09 -0.92
CA VAL A 123 -0.80 11.56 -1.48
C VAL A 123 -0.63 12.83 -2.31
N SER A 124 0.25 13.77 -1.90
CA SER A 124 0.54 14.99 -2.70
C SER A 124 1.42 14.72 -3.92
N GLY A 125 1.97 13.51 -4.08
CA GLY A 125 2.81 13.17 -5.21
C GLY A 125 4.30 13.53 -5.04
N GLY A 126 4.78 13.68 -3.81
CA GLY A 126 6.20 13.93 -3.51
C GLY A 126 6.54 15.40 -3.32
N VAL A 127 7.84 15.68 -3.23
CA VAL A 127 8.38 17.04 -3.17
C VAL A 127 8.61 17.52 -4.59
N GLY A 128 7.81 18.47 -5.05
CA GLY A 128 7.77 18.88 -6.46
C GLY A 128 7.06 17.82 -7.34
N PHE A 129 7.33 17.82 -8.65
CA PHE A 129 6.83 16.79 -9.55
C PHE A 129 7.76 15.59 -9.54
N ASP A 130 7.47 14.60 -8.67
CA ASP A 130 8.24 13.35 -8.57
C ASP A 130 7.52 12.19 -9.28
N ALA A 131 7.92 11.89 -10.52
CA ALA A 131 7.30 10.86 -11.35
C ALA A 131 7.33 9.45 -10.70
N GLU A 132 8.37 9.13 -9.90
CA GLU A 132 8.43 7.82 -9.23
C GLU A 132 7.46 7.73 -8.05
N VAL A 133 7.30 8.80 -7.27
CA VAL A 133 6.28 8.85 -6.20
C VAL A 133 4.88 8.80 -6.80
N HIS A 134 4.64 9.52 -7.90
CA HIS A 134 3.37 9.43 -8.63
C HIS A 134 3.09 8.01 -9.12
N ALA A 135 4.09 7.33 -9.72
CA ALA A 135 3.93 5.95 -10.18
C ALA A 135 3.62 4.97 -9.04
N ILE A 136 4.27 5.12 -7.88
CA ILE A 136 3.97 4.31 -6.68
C ILE A 136 2.52 4.55 -6.23
N ARG A 137 2.11 5.81 -6.08
CA ARG A 137 0.74 6.17 -5.69
C ARG A 137 -0.30 5.63 -6.66
N ASP A 138 -0.09 5.83 -7.94
CA ASP A 138 -1.04 5.41 -8.96
C ASP A 138 -1.13 3.88 -9.03
N GLY A 139 -0.01 3.16 -8.87
CA GLY A 139 -0.01 1.70 -8.73
C GLY A 139 -0.79 1.20 -7.51
N VAL A 140 -0.72 1.91 -6.38
CA VAL A 140 -1.53 1.60 -5.18
C VAL A 140 -3.00 1.81 -5.44
N ARG A 141 -3.37 2.94 -6.07
CA ARG A 141 -4.76 3.24 -6.43
C ARG A 141 -5.36 2.16 -7.33
N GLU A 142 -4.63 1.74 -8.37
CA GLU A 142 -5.04 0.66 -9.26
C GLU A 142 -5.25 -0.65 -8.49
N ALA A 143 -4.30 -1.05 -7.64
CA ALA A 143 -4.43 -2.26 -6.84
C ALA A 143 -5.64 -2.23 -5.89
N ILE A 144 -5.98 -1.07 -5.34
CA ILE A 144 -7.17 -0.89 -4.50
C ILE A 144 -8.44 -0.98 -5.35
N VAL A 145 -8.48 -0.33 -6.52
CA VAL A 145 -9.60 -0.41 -7.47
C VAL A 145 -9.86 -1.86 -7.88
N ASP A 146 -8.81 -2.60 -8.26
CA ASP A 146 -8.90 -4.02 -8.62
C ASP A 146 -9.42 -4.87 -7.45
N THR A 147 -8.96 -4.62 -6.23
CA THR A 147 -9.41 -5.33 -5.02
C THR A 147 -10.89 -5.09 -4.74
N ILE A 148 -11.36 -3.84 -4.89
CA ILE A 148 -12.77 -3.50 -4.69
C ILE A 148 -13.62 -4.10 -5.82
N ALA A 149 -13.17 -4.02 -7.07
CA ALA A 149 -13.87 -4.59 -8.22
C ALA A 149 -14.02 -6.10 -8.10
N ASP A 150 -12.96 -6.81 -7.69
CA ASP A 150 -13.01 -8.26 -7.43
C ASP A 150 -14.00 -8.57 -6.29
N GLY A 151 -13.93 -7.84 -5.19
CA GLY A 151 -14.85 -8.03 -4.05
C GLY A 151 -16.31 -7.71 -4.34
N ALA A 152 -16.58 -6.71 -5.20
CA ALA A 152 -17.93 -6.28 -5.53
C ALA A 152 -18.53 -7.05 -6.70
N TYR A 153 -17.74 -7.37 -7.72
CA TYR A 153 -18.23 -7.89 -9.00
C TYR A 153 -17.63 -9.26 -9.36
N GLY A 154 -16.74 -9.84 -8.54
CA GLY A 154 -16.05 -11.10 -8.82
C GLY A 154 -15.07 -11.02 -10.00
N ARG A 155 -14.63 -9.83 -10.39
CA ARG A 155 -13.72 -9.58 -11.52
C ARG A 155 -13.00 -8.26 -11.34
N THR A 156 -11.73 -8.18 -11.77
CA THR A 156 -10.93 -6.94 -11.77
C THR A 156 -11.16 -6.12 -13.04
N ALA A 157 -11.37 -6.77 -14.19
CA ALA A 157 -11.65 -6.09 -15.44
C ALA A 157 -13.09 -5.52 -15.44
N VAL A 158 -13.21 -4.23 -15.16
CA VAL A 158 -14.49 -3.50 -15.15
C VAL A 158 -14.52 -2.41 -16.21
N GLY A 159 -15.74 -2.00 -16.62
CA GLY A 159 -15.92 -0.93 -17.60
C GLY A 159 -15.44 0.43 -17.11
N PRO A 160 -15.28 1.41 -18.04
CA PRO A 160 -14.75 2.75 -17.71
C PRO A 160 -15.56 3.47 -16.64
N LEU A 161 -16.88 3.31 -16.61
CA LEU A 161 -17.76 3.92 -15.61
C LEU A 161 -17.48 3.38 -14.22
N ALA A 162 -17.49 2.06 -14.05
CA ALA A 162 -17.20 1.42 -12.76
C ALA A 162 -15.79 1.77 -12.28
N ARG A 163 -14.79 1.70 -13.17
CA ARG A 163 -13.42 2.09 -12.84
C ARG A 163 -13.33 3.54 -12.36
N SER A 164 -13.97 4.47 -13.05
CA SER A 164 -13.97 5.90 -12.66
C SER A 164 -14.67 6.12 -11.32
N GLY A 165 -15.78 5.45 -11.05
CA GLY A 165 -16.49 5.52 -9.77
C GLY A 165 -15.63 5.00 -8.62
N LEU A 166 -15.01 3.84 -8.78
CA LEU A 166 -14.12 3.25 -7.77
C LEU A 166 -12.88 4.13 -7.52
N LEU A 167 -12.24 4.64 -8.58
CA LEU A 167 -11.11 5.55 -8.45
C LEU A 167 -11.51 6.86 -7.73
N SER A 168 -12.69 7.41 -8.03
CA SER A 168 -13.22 8.59 -7.35
C SER A 168 -13.37 8.34 -5.85
N TRP A 169 -13.86 7.16 -5.45
CA TRP A 169 -13.94 6.79 -4.04
C TRP A 169 -12.55 6.68 -3.40
N VAL A 170 -11.58 6.04 -4.05
CA VAL A 170 -10.18 5.96 -3.55
C VAL A 170 -9.60 7.35 -3.33
N CYS A 171 -9.78 8.27 -4.27
CA CYS A 171 -9.34 9.65 -4.13
C CYS A 171 -10.07 10.39 -2.99
N SER A 172 -11.36 10.08 -2.76
CA SER A 172 -12.10 10.66 -1.62
C SER A 172 -11.58 10.16 -0.27
N VAL A 173 -11.16 8.89 -0.18
CA VAL A 173 -10.50 8.35 1.02
C VAL A 173 -9.21 9.11 1.32
N GLU A 174 -8.38 9.34 0.30
CA GLU A 174 -7.13 10.08 0.46
C GLU A 174 -7.39 11.52 0.94
N GLY A 175 -8.33 12.22 0.32
CA GLY A 175 -8.68 13.60 0.67
C GLY A 175 -9.30 13.72 2.07
N ALA A 176 -10.23 12.83 2.42
CA ALA A 176 -10.84 12.79 3.74
C ALA A 176 -9.82 12.49 4.85
N THR A 177 -8.85 11.62 4.57
CA THR A 177 -7.77 11.28 5.51
C THR A 177 -6.84 12.47 5.73
N LEU A 178 -6.47 13.20 4.67
CA LEU A 178 -5.66 14.42 4.81
C LEU A 178 -6.39 15.47 5.65
N ASP A 179 -7.66 15.71 5.36
CA ASP A 179 -8.48 16.65 6.13
C ASP A 179 -8.58 16.25 7.61
N TRP A 180 -8.80 14.97 7.88
CA TRP A 180 -8.87 14.43 9.23
C TRP A 180 -7.56 14.55 10.00
N ILE A 181 -6.40 14.36 9.36
CA ILE A 181 -5.08 14.57 9.96
C ILE A 181 -4.88 16.08 10.30
N ASP A 182 -5.34 16.97 9.42
CA ASP A 182 -5.19 18.41 9.62
C ASP A 182 -6.17 18.97 10.65
N ARG A 183 -7.36 18.39 10.73
CA ARG A 183 -8.48 18.82 11.56
C ARG A 183 -9.15 17.61 12.24
N PRO A 184 -8.55 17.07 13.32
CA PRO A 184 -9.01 15.83 13.95
C PRO A 184 -10.31 16.05 14.76
N ALA A 185 -11.40 16.45 14.08
CA ALA A 185 -12.70 16.68 14.67
C ALA A 185 -13.56 15.40 14.80
N LEU A 186 -13.20 14.33 14.07
CA LEU A 186 -13.88 13.05 14.09
C LEU A 186 -13.00 11.98 14.74
N THR A 187 -13.64 10.99 15.36
CA THR A 187 -12.90 9.77 15.74
C THR A 187 -12.53 8.96 14.50
N ARG A 188 -11.47 8.15 14.58
CA ARG A 188 -11.07 7.27 13.49
C ARG A 188 -12.20 6.31 13.10
N ASP A 189 -12.91 5.76 14.07
CA ASP A 189 -14.01 4.83 13.85
C ASP A 189 -15.17 5.50 13.08
N THR A 190 -15.51 6.75 13.43
CA THR A 190 -16.55 7.52 12.71
C THR A 190 -16.14 7.79 11.26
N LEU A 191 -14.88 8.16 11.02
CA LEU A 191 -14.38 8.36 9.67
C LEU A 191 -14.37 7.05 8.88
N CYS A 192 -13.93 5.95 9.50
CA CYS A 192 -13.94 4.63 8.88
C CYS A 192 -15.36 4.23 8.46
N GLU A 193 -16.34 4.39 9.35
CA GLU A 193 -17.76 4.07 9.04
C GLU A 193 -18.30 4.94 7.90
N LEU A 194 -17.96 6.23 7.88
CA LEU A 194 -18.33 7.13 6.78
C LEU A 194 -17.77 6.63 5.44
N LEU A 195 -16.48 6.27 5.40
CA LEU A 195 -15.82 5.79 4.19
C LEU A 195 -16.42 4.45 3.69
N VAL A 196 -16.77 3.54 4.59
CA VAL A 196 -17.48 2.30 4.23
C VAL A 196 -18.86 2.60 3.61
N LYS A 197 -19.63 3.52 4.21
CA LYS A 197 -20.95 3.91 3.70
C LYS A 197 -20.86 4.62 2.34
N THR A 198 -19.86 5.46 2.13
CA THR A 198 -19.65 6.15 0.86
C THR A 198 -19.26 5.18 -0.26
N LEU A 199 -18.50 4.10 0.02
CA LEU A 199 -18.28 3.05 -0.97
C LEU A 199 -19.60 2.40 -1.38
N GLY A 200 -20.44 2.02 -0.42
CA GLY A 200 -21.76 1.47 -0.72
C GLY A 200 -22.64 2.40 -1.56
N GLY A 201 -22.55 3.71 -1.33
CA GLY A 201 -23.19 4.74 -2.18
C GLY A 201 -22.62 4.77 -3.59
N THR A 202 -21.31 4.73 -3.72
CA THR A 202 -20.61 4.70 -5.01
C THR A 202 -21.00 3.46 -5.83
N LEU A 203 -21.03 2.27 -5.22
CA LEU A 203 -21.41 1.02 -5.89
C LEU A 203 -22.85 1.06 -6.38
N ARG A 204 -23.79 1.62 -5.61
CA ARG A 204 -25.17 1.80 -6.04
C ARG A 204 -25.30 2.80 -7.20
N ALA A 205 -24.57 3.90 -7.16
CA ALA A 205 -24.56 4.86 -8.27
C ALA A 205 -23.99 4.26 -9.56
N ILE A 206 -22.98 3.37 -9.44
CA ILE A 206 -22.45 2.62 -10.59
C ILE A 206 -23.54 1.69 -11.14
N GLU A 207 -24.24 0.90 -10.30
CA GLU A 207 -25.32 0.00 -10.70
C GLU A 207 -26.47 0.74 -11.41
N GLU A 208 -26.86 1.91 -10.90
CA GLU A 208 -27.91 2.73 -11.51
C GLU A 208 -27.55 3.19 -12.93
N LEU A 209 -26.28 3.45 -13.21
CA LEU A 209 -25.79 3.91 -14.50
C LEU A 209 -25.33 2.77 -15.43
N ASP A 210 -24.90 1.65 -14.84
CA ASP A 210 -24.46 0.43 -15.53
C ASP A 210 -24.95 -0.81 -14.78
N PRO A 211 -26.16 -1.32 -15.09
CA PRO A 211 -26.72 -2.51 -14.46
C PRO A 211 -25.90 -3.80 -14.65
N SER A 212 -24.87 -3.82 -15.50
CA SER A 212 -23.94 -4.94 -15.62
C SER A 212 -22.95 -5.04 -14.44
N CYS A 213 -22.94 -4.02 -13.58
CA CYS A 213 -22.13 -3.93 -12.38
C CYS A 213 -23.04 -3.82 -11.13
N PRO A 214 -23.77 -4.89 -10.72
CA PRO A 214 -24.71 -4.85 -9.61
C PRO A 214 -23.99 -4.62 -8.28
N ALA A 215 -24.52 -3.72 -7.45
CA ALA A 215 -23.99 -3.47 -6.13
C ALA A 215 -24.21 -4.71 -5.22
N PRO A 216 -23.22 -5.08 -4.38
CA PRO A 216 -23.43 -6.13 -3.40
C PRO A 216 -24.61 -5.80 -2.46
N PRO A 217 -25.38 -6.80 -2.02
CA PRO A 217 -26.49 -6.57 -1.07
C PRO A 217 -25.92 -5.96 0.21
N PRO A 218 -26.67 -5.05 0.86
CA PRO A 218 -26.24 -4.47 2.13
C PRO A 218 -26.02 -5.58 3.15
N ALA A 219 -24.92 -5.48 3.91
CA ALA A 219 -24.64 -6.43 4.98
C ALA A 219 -25.82 -6.48 5.96
N ARG A 220 -26.36 -7.67 6.20
CA ARG A 220 -27.38 -7.86 7.25
C ARG A 220 -26.74 -7.51 8.59
N ARG A 221 -27.23 -6.51 9.27
CA ARG A 221 -26.91 -6.32 10.69
C ARG A 221 -27.61 -7.49 11.42
N GLU A 222 -26.81 -8.44 11.91
CA GLU A 222 -27.31 -9.35 12.94
C GLU A 222 -27.59 -8.48 14.17
N GLY A 223 -28.86 -8.41 14.55
CA GLY A 223 -29.36 -7.66 15.68
C GLY A 223 -29.06 -8.31 17.02
#